data_3fa51a9aba766e86931596c7b77de8da
#
_entry.id   3fa51a9aba766e86931596c7b77de8da
#
_cell.length_a   1.000
_cell.length_b   1.000
_cell.length_c   1.000
_cell.angle_alpha   90.00
_cell.angle_beta   90.00
_cell.angle_gamma   90.00
#
_symmetry.space_group_name_H-M   'P 1'
#
loop_
_entity.id
_entity.type
_entity.pdbx_description
1 polymer ?
#
loop_
_entity_poly.entity_id
_entity_poly.type
_entity_poly.pdbx_seq_one_letter_code
_entity_poly.pdbx_strand_id
1 'polypeptide(L)'
;DPKTISMAEVFVDLKAPELWRKGLTREHLIEEMDRAVSDLPGMQPTFSQPIRDNVLESISQIDGQIVIKVSGDDLDVLRKTTEAIEHEIRTVHGVYRAEIDRQGELPQLLIDIDRERAARLGLNVSDIQDVIETALAGKAATTVWEGERRFTVAVRLASERRAIVNLNSILIPTPSGGSTPLSSVASIHEGSGAMNIAREAGRRTMAIGIFIRSEE
;
A
#
# COMPACT_ATOMS: atom_id res chain seq x y z
N ASP A 1 8.52 -4.57 -9.10
CA ASP A 1 7.18 -4.03 -8.91
C ASP A 1 7.12 -3.39 -7.52
N PRO A 2 6.66 -2.15 -7.38
CA PRO A 2 6.60 -1.52 -6.07
C PRO A 2 5.55 -2.24 -5.22
N LYS A 3 6.02 -2.94 -4.18
CA LYS A 3 5.15 -3.56 -3.18
C LYS A 3 4.44 -2.47 -2.37
N THR A 4 3.25 -2.74 -1.93
CA THR A 4 2.47 -1.79 -1.13
C THR A 4 3.08 -1.62 0.26
N ILE A 5 2.85 -0.49 0.90
CA ILE A 5 3.41 -0.16 2.23
C ILE A 5 3.00 -1.15 3.33
N SER A 6 1.92 -1.90 3.11
CA SER A 6 1.42 -2.94 4.02
C SER A 6 2.04 -4.32 3.78
N MET A 7 2.85 -4.50 2.74
CA MET A 7 3.50 -5.77 2.44
C MET A 7 4.94 -5.77 2.96
N ALA A 8 5.30 -6.82 3.69
CA ALA A 8 6.66 -7.08 4.11
C ALA A 8 7.09 -8.46 3.63
N GLU A 9 8.30 -8.55 3.11
CA GLU A 9 8.90 -9.80 2.69
C GLU A 9 10.08 -10.10 3.62
N VAL A 10 10.07 -11.30 4.19
CA VAL A 10 11.09 -11.73 5.13
C VAL A 10 11.75 -12.99 4.59
N PHE A 11 13.03 -12.90 4.28
CA PHE A 11 13.79 -14.05 3.87
C PHE A 11 14.17 -14.88 5.11
N VAL A 12 13.75 -16.14 5.13
CA VAL A 12 14.07 -17.09 6.21
C VAL A 12 15.05 -18.13 5.68
N ASP A 13 16.30 -18.05 6.11
CA ASP A 13 17.33 -19.03 5.78
C ASP A 13 17.21 -20.26 6.70
N LEU A 14 16.92 -21.40 6.11
CA LEU A 14 16.73 -22.65 6.84
C LEU A 14 18.07 -23.36 7.03
N LYS A 15 18.24 -24.00 8.20
CA LYS A 15 19.36 -24.91 8.41
C LYS A 15 19.32 -26.07 7.41
N ALA A 16 20.47 -26.66 7.13
CA ALA A 16 20.54 -27.83 6.29
C ALA A 16 19.64 -28.98 6.82
N PRO A 17 18.94 -29.72 5.96
CA PRO A 17 17.96 -30.73 6.36
C PRO A 17 18.51 -31.77 7.36
N GLU A 18 19.80 -32.07 7.28
CA GLU A 18 20.49 -33.01 8.17
C GLU A 18 20.53 -32.55 9.63
N LEU A 19 20.35 -31.23 9.84
CA LEU A 19 20.33 -30.60 11.17
C LEU A 19 18.92 -30.44 11.73
N TRP A 20 17.91 -30.88 10.99
CA TRP A 20 16.52 -30.78 11.43
C TRP A 20 16.19 -31.88 12.45
N ARG A 21 15.13 -31.64 13.21
CA ARG A 21 14.60 -32.65 14.14
C ARG A 21 14.20 -33.92 13.37
N LYS A 22 14.47 -35.07 13.95
CA LYS A 22 14.14 -36.37 13.33
C LYS A 22 12.63 -36.41 12.99
N GLY A 23 12.32 -36.70 11.73
CA GLY A 23 10.95 -36.77 11.21
C GLY A 23 10.31 -35.43 10.87
N LEU A 24 11.03 -34.30 10.99
CA LEU A 24 10.55 -33.02 10.52
C LEU A 24 10.64 -32.94 9.01
N THR A 25 9.50 -32.78 8.35
CA THR A 25 9.44 -32.46 6.92
C THR A 25 9.37 -30.95 6.73
N ARG A 26 9.60 -30.50 5.51
CA ARG A 26 9.49 -29.09 5.15
C ARG A 26 8.05 -28.59 5.32
N GLU A 27 7.08 -29.41 4.96
CA GLU A 27 5.65 -29.12 5.08
C GLU A 27 5.26 -28.88 6.55
N HIS A 28 5.68 -29.78 7.45
CA HIS A 28 5.47 -29.61 8.89
C HIS A 28 6.17 -28.39 9.45
N LEU A 29 7.37 -28.06 8.93
CA LEU A 29 8.08 -26.84 9.35
C LEU A 29 7.29 -25.59 8.94
N ILE A 30 6.76 -25.55 7.73
CA ILE A 30 5.92 -24.43 7.25
C ILE A 30 4.66 -24.31 8.12
N GLU A 31 3.99 -25.42 8.44
CA GLU A 31 2.82 -25.41 9.32
C GLU A 31 3.13 -24.90 10.74
N GLU A 32 4.31 -25.25 11.28
CA GLU A 32 4.74 -24.73 12.59
C GLU A 32 5.03 -23.22 12.52
N MET A 33 5.68 -22.78 11.46
CA MET A 33 5.94 -21.35 11.23
C MET A 33 4.65 -20.57 11.04
N ASP A 34 3.72 -21.09 10.25
CA ASP A 34 2.41 -20.49 10.01
C ASP A 34 1.64 -20.33 11.34
N ARG A 35 1.56 -21.37 12.15
CA ARG A 35 0.95 -21.30 13.49
C ARG A 35 1.61 -20.23 14.37
N ALA A 36 2.93 -20.10 14.31
CA ALA A 36 3.66 -19.16 15.16
C ALA A 36 3.41 -17.68 14.80
N VAL A 37 3.09 -17.39 13.53
CA VAL A 37 2.88 -16.01 13.05
C VAL A 37 1.42 -15.65 12.80
N SER A 38 0.54 -16.64 12.65
CA SER A 38 -0.91 -16.42 12.44
C SER A 38 -1.62 -15.79 13.64
N ASP A 39 -1.04 -15.93 14.85
CA ASP A 39 -1.57 -15.31 16.07
C ASP A 39 -1.25 -13.81 16.16
N LEU A 40 -0.45 -13.26 15.24
CA LEU A 40 -0.11 -11.84 15.24
C LEU A 40 -1.27 -11.01 14.66
N PRO A 41 -1.86 -10.11 15.44
CA PRO A 41 -3.02 -9.35 14.98
C PRO A 41 -2.67 -8.43 13.81
N GLY A 42 -3.52 -8.41 12.77
CA GLY A 42 -3.36 -7.56 11.61
C GLY A 42 -2.34 -8.05 10.58
N MET A 43 -1.80 -9.26 10.74
CA MET A 43 -0.88 -9.89 9.79
C MET A 43 -1.54 -11.10 9.12
N GLN A 44 -1.31 -11.23 7.82
CA GLN A 44 -1.67 -12.41 7.04
C GLN A 44 -0.37 -13.00 6.46
N PRO A 45 0.26 -13.95 7.15
CA PRO A 45 1.51 -14.54 6.69
C PRO A 45 1.26 -15.47 5.51
N THR A 46 2.19 -15.47 4.57
CA THR A 46 2.23 -16.41 3.46
C THR A 46 3.65 -16.95 3.33
N PHE A 47 3.79 -18.22 3.01
CA PHE A 47 5.08 -18.87 2.83
C PHE A 47 5.27 -19.28 1.39
N SER A 48 6.39 -18.84 0.82
CA SER A 48 6.70 -19.05 -0.58
C SER A 48 8.17 -19.44 -0.79
N GLN A 49 8.56 -19.58 -2.03
CA GLN A 49 9.95 -19.82 -2.41
C GLN A 49 10.37 -18.79 -3.45
N PRO A 50 11.54 -18.15 -3.29
CA PRO A 50 11.97 -17.06 -4.18
C PRO A 50 11.96 -17.42 -5.67
N ILE A 51 12.38 -18.62 -6.03
CA ILE A 51 12.41 -19.07 -7.44
C ILE A 51 10.99 -19.28 -7.97
N ARG A 52 10.12 -19.90 -7.17
CA ARG A 52 8.72 -20.16 -7.55
C ARG A 52 7.96 -18.85 -7.72
N ASP A 53 8.12 -17.90 -6.81
CA ASP A 53 7.47 -16.61 -6.85
C ASP A 53 7.88 -15.81 -8.07
N ASN A 54 9.18 -15.74 -8.37
CA ASN A 54 9.67 -15.06 -9.56
C ASN A 54 9.09 -15.66 -10.86
N VAL A 55 8.89 -16.97 -10.91
CA VAL A 55 8.27 -17.63 -12.07
C VAL A 55 6.78 -17.30 -12.17
N LEU A 56 6.03 -17.39 -11.08
CA LEU A 56 4.60 -17.10 -11.05
C LEU A 56 4.34 -15.62 -11.34
N GLU A 57 5.09 -14.72 -10.73
CA GLU A 57 5.00 -13.27 -11.00
C GLU A 57 5.33 -12.93 -12.46
N SER A 58 6.29 -13.64 -13.08
CA SER A 58 6.63 -13.43 -14.49
C SER A 58 5.52 -13.81 -15.45
N ILE A 59 4.69 -14.81 -15.08
CA ILE A 59 3.62 -15.33 -15.95
C ILE A 59 2.33 -14.54 -15.75
N SER A 60 1.90 -14.33 -14.51
CA SER A 60 0.57 -13.78 -14.21
C SER A 60 0.59 -12.42 -13.52
N GLN A 61 1.74 -11.98 -13.02
CA GLN A 61 1.89 -10.80 -12.11
C GLN A 61 1.08 -10.94 -10.82
N ILE A 62 0.53 -12.12 -10.56
CA ILE A 62 -0.31 -12.44 -9.41
C ILE A 62 0.14 -13.78 -8.88
N ASP A 63 0.29 -13.89 -7.56
CA ASP A 63 0.68 -15.13 -6.93
C ASP A 63 -0.50 -16.11 -6.90
N GLY A 64 -0.29 -17.33 -7.41
CA GLY A 64 -1.30 -18.39 -7.48
C GLY A 64 -1.11 -19.36 -8.64
N GLN A 65 -1.51 -20.60 -8.44
CA GLN A 65 -1.50 -21.62 -9.50
C GLN A 65 -2.65 -21.43 -10.48
N ILE A 66 -3.78 -20.91 -9.97
CA ILE A 66 -4.94 -20.49 -10.76
C ILE A 66 -5.20 -19.04 -10.41
N VAL A 67 -5.51 -18.24 -11.39
CA VAL A 67 -5.84 -16.82 -11.19
C VAL A 67 -7.20 -16.52 -11.79
N ILE A 68 -8.10 -15.97 -10.97
CA ILE A 68 -9.38 -15.45 -11.42
C ILE A 68 -9.30 -13.93 -11.43
N LYS A 69 -9.59 -13.32 -12.57
CA LYS A 69 -9.65 -11.86 -12.72
C LYS A 69 -11.09 -11.42 -12.83
N VAL A 70 -11.51 -10.52 -11.97
CA VAL A 70 -12.83 -9.90 -11.96
C VAL A 70 -12.68 -8.46 -12.43
N SER A 71 -13.43 -8.04 -13.43
CA SER A 71 -13.35 -6.69 -13.99
C SER A 71 -14.69 -5.95 -13.85
N GLY A 72 -14.61 -4.65 -13.52
CA GLY A 72 -15.80 -3.81 -13.35
C GLY A 72 -15.44 -2.34 -13.31
N ASP A 73 -16.45 -1.48 -13.47
CA ASP A 73 -16.24 -0.03 -13.50
C ASP A 73 -16.39 0.62 -12.12
N ASP A 74 -17.20 0.01 -11.25
CA ASP A 74 -17.40 0.45 -9.87
C ASP A 74 -16.52 -0.34 -8.90
N LEU A 75 -15.70 0.33 -8.11
CA LEU A 75 -14.74 -0.31 -7.20
C LEU A 75 -15.41 -1.03 -6.03
N ASP A 76 -16.51 -0.49 -5.51
CA ASP A 76 -17.18 -1.08 -4.36
C ASP A 76 -17.93 -2.34 -4.76
N VAL A 77 -18.58 -2.32 -5.92
CA VAL A 77 -19.22 -3.50 -6.51
C VAL A 77 -18.18 -4.55 -6.85
N LEU A 78 -17.06 -4.13 -7.46
CA LEU A 78 -15.97 -5.02 -7.83
C LEU A 78 -15.37 -5.71 -6.61
N ARG A 79 -15.11 -4.96 -5.53
CA ARG A 79 -14.58 -5.50 -4.28
C ARG A 79 -15.55 -6.53 -3.67
N LYS A 80 -16.80 -6.15 -3.44
CA LYS A 80 -17.81 -7.04 -2.85
C LYS A 80 -18.00 -8.33 -3.66
N THR A 81 -18.00 -8.21 -5.00
CA THR A 81 -18.12 -9.35 -5.89
C THR A 81 -16.89 -10.26 -5.78
N THR A 82 -15.69 -9.68 -5.76
CA THR A 82 -14.44 -10.44 -5.66
C THR A 82 -14.33 -11.16 -4.31
N GLU A 83 -14.73 -10.50 -3.22
CA GLU A 83 -14.79 -11.09 -1.86
C GLU A 83 -15.80 -12.26 -1.79
N ALA A 84 -16.98 -12.11 -2.41
CA ALA A 84 -17.96 -13.18 -2.48
C ALA A 84 -17.43 -14.39 -3.28
N ILE A 85 -16.78 -14.14 -4.40
CA ILE A 85 -16.18 -15.22 -5.21
C ILE A 85 -15.06 -15.90 -4.42
N GLU A 86 -14.19 -15.15 -3.75
CA GLU A 86 -13.10 -15.69 -2.95
C GLU A 86 -13.63 -16.57 -1.81
N HIS A 87 -14.70 -16.13 -1.13
CA HIS A 87 -15.35 -16.89 -0.07
C HIS A 87 -15.87 -18.24 -0.58
N GLU A 88 -16.54 -18.27 -1.73
CA GLU A 88 -17.02 -19.52 -2.35
C GLU A 88 -15.87 -20.44 -2.76
N ILE A 89 -14.81 -19.89 -3.33
CA ILE A 89 -13.64 -20.66 -3.75
C ILE A 89 -12.98 -21.37 -2.57
N ARG A 90 -12.91 -20.74 -1.40
CA ARG A 90 -12.34 -21.36 -0.19
C ARG A 90 -13.08 -22.60 0.26
N THR A 91 -14.33 -22.79 -0.13
CA THR A 91 -15.14 -23.98 0.21
C THR A 91 -14.89 -25.15 -0.76
N VAL A 92 -14.23 -24.92 -1.88
CA VAL A 92 -14.00 -25.93 -2.91
C VAL A 92 -12.95 -26.94 -2.46
N HIS A 93 -13.28 -28.21 -2.53
CA HIS A 93 -12.35 -29.29 -2.18
C HIS A 93 -11.11 -29.24 -3.07
N GLY A 94 -9.95 -29.39 -2.48
CA GLY A 94 -8.65 -29.29 -3.18
C GLY A 94 -8.05 -27.89 -3.19
N VAL A 95 -8.81 -26.85 -2.87
CA VAL A 95 -8.26 -25.52 -2.66
C VAL A 95 -7.61 -25.45 -1.28
N TYR A 96 -6.33 -25.14 -1.25
CA TYR A 96 -5.58 -24.94 -0.01
C TYR A 96 -5.74 -23.51 0.50
N ARG A 97 -5.69 -22.53 -0.42
CA ARG A 97 -5.76 -21.11 -0.12
C ARG A 97 -6.31 -20.34 -1.32
N ALA A 98 -7.10 -19.33 -1.06
CA ALA A 98 -7.50 -18.34 -2.05
C ALA A 98 -7.34 -16.95 -1.44
N GLU A 99 -6.72 -16.03 -2.16
CA GLU A 99 -6.42 -14.68 -1.68
C GLU A 99 -6.64 -13.66 -2.78
N ILE A 100 -7.23 -12.54 -2.42
CA ILE A 100 -7.38 -11.40 -3.33
C ILE A 100 -6.05 -10.65 -3.38
N ASP A 101 -5.50 -10.50 -4.59
CA ASP A 101 -4.24 -9.81 -4.79
C ASP A 101 -4.38 -8.32 -4.44
N ARG A 102 -3.42 -7.82 -3.64
CA ARG A 102 -3.29 -6.40 -3.28
C ARG A 102 -4.59 -5.75 -2.77
N GLN A 103 -5.39 -6.54 -2.03
CA GLN A 103 -6.59 -6.05 -1.36
C GLN A 103 -6.20 -5.20 -0.15
N GLY A 104 -6.92 -4.15 0.07
CA GLY A 104 -6.83 -3.36 1.28
C GLY A 104 -7.22 -1.90 1.05
N GLU A 105 -7.49 -1.26 2.15
CA GLU A 105 -7.68 0.17 2.24
C GLU A 105 -6.54 0.76 3.07
N LEU A 106 -6.00 1.87 2.60
CA LEU A 106 -5.02 2.63 3.36
C LEU A 106 -5.71 3.83 3.98
N PRO A 107 -5.47 4.09 5.26
CA PRO A 107 -5.87 5.35 5.85
C PRO A 107 -5.17 6.48 5.10
N GLN A 108 -5.95 7.46 4.67
CA GLN A 108 -5.49 8.60 3.90
C GLN A 108 -5.90 9.88 4.60
N LEU A 109 -5.03 10.87 4.49
CA LEU A 109 -5.36 12.24 4.88
C LEU A 109 -5.86 12.97 3.64
N LEU A 110 -7.14 13.33 3.65
CA LEU A 110 -7.78 14.06 2.58
C LEU A 110 -7.78 15.54 2.92
N ILE A 111 -7.31 16.37 1.99
CA ILE A 111 -7.24 17.82 2.12
C ILE A 111 -8.05 18.43 0.97
N ASP A 112 -9.26 18.84 1.26
CA ASP A 112 -10.17 19.43 0.27
C ASP A 112 -10.05 20.95 0.29
N ILE A 113 -9.49 21.49 -0.79
CA ILE A 113 -9.26 22.92 -0.95
C ILE A 113 -10.55 23.60 -1.42
N ASP A 114 -11.04 24.58 -0.64
CA ASP A 114 -12.14 25.46 -0.99
C ASP A 114 -11.63 26.55 -1.96
N ARG A 115 -11.91 26.35 -3.25
CA ARG A 115 -11.45 27.23 -4.32
C ARG A 115 -12.00 28.65 -4.21
N GLU A 116 -13.23 28.81 -3.69
CA GLU A 116 -13.84 30.14 -3.55
C GLU A 116 -13.20 30.91 -2.40
N ARG A 117 -12.94 30.27 -1.28
CA ARG A 117 -12.22 30.87 -0.17
C ARG A 117 -10.79 31.24 -0.54
N ALA A 118 -10.08 30.34 -1.24
CA ALA A 118 -8.75 30.60 -1.74
C ALA A 118 -8.72 31.82 -2.67
N ALA A 119 -9.63 31.88 -3.64
CA ALA A 119 -9.73 33.01 -4.58
C ALA A 119 -9.98 34.34 -3.89
N ARG A 120 -10.84 34.40 -2.84
CA ARG A 120 -11.07 35.62 -2.06
C ARG A 120 -9.82 36.15 -1.36
N LEU A 121 -8.86 35.27 -1.07
CA LEU A 121 -7.56 35.63 -0.48
C LEU A 121 -6.45 35.82 -1.54
N GLY A 122 -6.80 35.75 -2.81
CA GLY A 122 -5.86 35.86 -3.93
C GLY A 122 -4.94 34.66 -4.08
N LEU A 123 -5.30 33.50 -3.48
CA LEU A 123 -4.49 32.28 -3.54
C LEU A 123 -4.96 31.38 -4.69
N ASN A 124 -3.98 30.81 -5.41
CA ASN A 124 -4.25 29.73 -6.33
C ASN A 124 -4.16 28.39 -5.61
N VAL A 125 -4.83 27.37 -6.16
CA VAL A 125 -4.76 26.01 -5.62
C VAL A 125 -3.32 25.50 -5.58
N SER A 126 -2.52 25.83 -6.62
CA SER A 126 -1.10 25.47 -6.69
C SER A 126 -0.28 26.02 -5.53
N ASP A 127 -0.54 27.28 -5.13
CA ASP A 127 0.19 27.92 -4.02
C ASP A 127 -0.07 27.19 -2.70
N ILE A 128 -1.32 26.79 -2.48
CA ILE A 128 -1.72 25.99 -1.31
C ILE A 128 -1.08 24.60 -1.35
N GLN A 129 -1.12 23.91 -2.50
CA GLN A 129 -0.51 22.61 -2.68
C GLN A 129 1.00 22.63 -2.47
N ASP A 130 1.69 23.65 -2.98
CA ASP A 130 3.13 23.84 -2.79
C ASP A 130 3.50 23.97 -1.31
N VAL A 131 2.71 24.69 -0.54
CA VAL A 131 2.91 24.79 0.92
C VAL A 131 2.67 23.47 1.62
N ILE A 132 1.60 22.76 1.27
CA ILE A 132 1.29 21.43 1.84
C ILE A 132 2.40 20.43 1.52
N GLU A 133 2.83 20.36 0.27
CA GLU A 133 3.91 19.46 -0.18
C GLU A 133 5.20 19.77 0.58
N THR A 134 5.59 21.04 0.63
CA THR A 134 6.79 21.48 1.34
C THR A 134 6.72 21.15 2.84
N ALA A 135 5.54 21.37 3.44
CA ALA A 135 5.34 21.17 4.87
C ALA A 135 5.40 19.66 5.24
N LEU A 136 4.75 18.80 4.48
CA LEU A 136 4.56 17.38 4.82
C LEU A 136 5.63 16.48 4.22
N ALA A 137 5.76 16.47 2.91
CA ALA A 137 6.68 15.60 2.17
C ALA A 137 8.10 16.16 2.16
N GLY A 138 8.23 17.46 2.06
CA GLY A 138 9.47 18.17 1.86
C GLY A 138 9.72 18.45 0.38
N LYS A 139 10.19 19.66 0.10
CA LYS A 139 10.55 20.10 -1.25
C LYS A 139 12.06 20.26 -1.38
N ALA A 140 12.61 19.73 -2.47
CA ALA A 140 14.01 19.91 -2.78
C ALA A 140 14.30 21.40 -3.02
N ALA A 141 15.13 22.01 -2.18
CA ALA A 141 15.54 23.42 -2.30
C ALA A 141 16.76 23.56 -3.22
N THR A 142 17.73 22.65 -3.10
CA THR A 142 18.96 22.63 -3.90
C THR A 142 19.62 21.27 -3.87
N THR A 143 20.69 21.14 -4.63
CA THR A 143 21.55 19.95 -4.63
C THR A 143 22.99 20.38 -4.34
N VAL A 144 23.63 19.67 -3.42
CA VAL A 144 25.05 19.85 -3.07
C VAL A 144 25.85 18.71 -3.67
N TRP A 145 27.00 19.05 -4.30
CA TRP A 145 27.91 18.06 -4.83
C TRP A 145 29.15 17.97 -3.94
N GLU A 146 29.48 16.76 -3.53
CA GLU A 146 30.70 16.43 -2.81
C GLU A 146 31.50 15.43 -3.65
N GLY A 147 32.42 15.95 -4.46
CA GLY A 147 33.10 15.15 -5.47
C GLY A 147 32.11 14.61 -6.51
N GLU A 148 32.02 13.29 -6.65
CA GLU A 148 31.06 12.60 -7.55
C GLU A 148 29.70 12.33 -6.93
N ARG A 149 29.53 12.61 -5.64
CA ARG A 149 28.28 12.34 -4.91
C ARG A 149 27.37 13.56 -4.94
N ARG A 150 26.09 13.28 -5.18
CA ARG A 150 25.03 14.29 -5.22
C ARG A 150 24.10 14.14 -4.02
N PHE A 151 23.93 15.19 -3.23
CA PHE A 151 23.05 15.24 -2.09
C PHE A 151 21.93 16.26 -2.31
N THR A 152 20.68 15.84 -2.17
CA THR A 152 19.53 16.74 -2.25
C THR A 152 19.29 17.37 -0.89
N VAL A 153 19.24 18.69 -0.83
CA VAL A 153 18.83 19.46 0.35
C VAL A 153 17.33 19.67 0.27
N ALA A 154 16.58 19.10 1.17
CA ALA A 154 15.13 19.25 1.24
C ALA A 154 14.69 20.07 2.46
N VAL A 155 13.69 20.93 2.27
CA VAL A 155 13.07 21.72 3.32
C VAL A 155 11.70 21.13 3.64
N ARG A 156 11.44 20.87 4.93
CA ARG A 156 10.14 20.40 5.42
C ARG A 156 9.91 20.84 6.86
N LEU A 157 8.66 20.79 7.33
CA LEU A 157 8.37 21.03 8.74
C LEU A 157 9.00 19.95 9.64
N ALA A 158 9.37 20.36 10.84
CA ALA A 158 9.82 19.43 11.87
C ALA A 158 8.75 18.37 12.19
N SER A 159 9.19 17.18 12.63
CA SER A 159 8.31 16.03 12.84
C SER A 159 7.13 16.33 13.75
N GLU A 160 7.37 17.07 14.81
CA GLU A 160 6.36 17.44 15.82
C GLU A 160 5.25 18.32 15.24
N ARG A 161 5.57 19.12 14.22
CA ARG A 161 4.63 20.00 13.54
C ARG A 161 3.85 19.34 12.40
N ARG A 162 4.26 18.16 12.00
CA ARG A 162 3.59 17.37 10.95
C ARG A 162 2.48 16.45 11.47
N ALA A 163 2.24 16.44 12.79
CA ALA A 163 1.12 15.71 13.34
C ALA A 163 -0.21 16.27 12.79
N ILE A 164 -1.18 15.40 12.52
CA ILE A 164 -2.48 15.74 11.91
C ILE A 164 -3.16 16.91 12.63
N VAL A 165 -3.09 16.91 13.96
CA VAL A 165 -3.68 17.98 14.81
C VAL A 165 -3.11 19.38 14.48
N ASN A 166 -1.89 19.46 13.98
CA ASN A 166 -1.20 20.72 13.69
C ASN A 166 -1.40 21.21 12.25
N LEU A 167 -1.90 20.36 11.36
CA LEU A 167 -1.99 20.69 9.93
C LEU A 167 -2.92 21.88 9.67
N ASN A 168 -3.98 21.98 10.41
CA ASN A 168 -4.93 23.12 10.35
C ASN A 168 -4.27 24.48 10.56
N SER A 169 -3.16 24.53 11.32
CA SER A 169 -2.44 25.74 11.67
C SER A 169 -1.28 26.08 10.73
N ILE A 170 -1.05 25.30 9.67
CA ILE A 170 -0.03 25.61 8.67
C ILE A 170 -0.37 26.95 8.03
N LEU A 171 0.60 27.88 8.04
CA LEU A 171 0.41 29.22 7.49
C LEU A 171 0.73 29.25 5.99
N ILE A 172 -0.19 29.77 5.22
CA ILE A 172 -0.08 29.97 3.79
C ILE A 172 0.14 31.47 3.53
N PRO A 173 1.26 31.89 2.91
CA PRO A 173 1.49 33.28 2.59
C PRO A 173 0.48 33.76 1.55
N THR A 174 -0.09 34.96 1.75
CA THR A 174 -1.02 35.57 0.79
C THR A 174 -0.32 36.63 -0.06
N PRO A 175 -0.74 36.88 -1.30
CA PRO A 175 -0.17 37.91 -2.16
C PRO A 175 -0.23 39.30 -1.59
N SER A 176 -1.16 39.54 -0.67
CA SER A 176 -1.32 40.85 0.06
C SER A 176 -0.25 41.09 1.13
N GLY A 177 0.69 40.18 1.33
CA GLY A 177 1.79 40.28 2.31
C GLY A 177 1.46 39.77 3.70
N GLY A 178 0.30 39.13 3.88
CA GLY A 178 -0.07 38.42 5.09
C GLY A 178 0.10 36.91 5.03
N SER A 179 -0.47 36.20 5.98
CA SER A 179 -0.61 34.75 5.96
C SER A 179 -1.95 34.31 6.51
N THR A 180 -2.46 33.19 6.04
CA THR A 180 -3.71 32.58 6.50
C THR A 180 -3.47 31.13 6.89
N PRO A 181 -4.14 30.58 7.93
CA PRO A 181 -4.03 29.19 8.26
C PRO A 181 -4.72 28.31 7.20
N LEU A 182 -4.19 27.12 6.98
CA LEU A 182 -4.71 26.14 6.01
C LEU A 182 -6.20 25.86 6.24
N SER A 183 -6.66 25.81 7.50
CA SER A 183 -8.08 25.63 7.87
C SER A 183 -9.02 26.69 7.33
N SER A 184 -8.52 27.87 6.96
CA SER A 184 -9.33 28.93 6.35
C SER A 184 -9.68 28.67 4.89
N VAL A 185 -8.90 27.85 4.19
CA VAL A 185 -9.01 27.58 2.75
C VAL A 185 -9.15 26.11 2.39
N ALA A 186 -9.07 25.23 3.39
CA ALA A 186 -9.21 23.78 3.18
C ALA A 186 -9.87 23.10 4.37
N SER A 187 -10.51 21.97 4.13
CA SER A 187 -10.94 21.02 5.16
C SER A 187 -10.03 19.81 5.15
N ILE A 188 -9.67 19.33 6.35
CA ILE A 188 -8.78 18.19 6.53
C ILE A 188 -9.55 17.12 7.28
N HIS A 189 -9.62 15.92 6.70
CA HIS A 189 -10.25 14.78 7.34
C HIS A 189 -9.51 13.47 7.02
N GLU A 190 -9.63 12.52 7.90
CA GLU A 190 -9.16 11.17 7.66
C GLU A 190 -10.18 10.43 6.81
N GLY A 191 -9.69 9.71 5.83
CA GLY A 191 -10.48 8.88 4.95
C GLY A 191 -9.80 7.53 4.73
N SER A 192 -10.45 6.69 3.98
CA SER A 192 -9.90 5.43 3.53
C SER A 192 -9.92 5.41 2.00
N GLY A 193 -8.90 4.87 1.41
CA GLY A 193 -8.79 4.75 -0.04
C GLY A 193 -8.23 3.40 -0.44
N ALA A 194 -8.60 2.94 -1.64
CA ALA A 194 -8.08 1.69 -2.16
C ALA A 194 -6.55 1.74 -2.22
N MET A 195 -5.90 0.73 -1.67
CA MET A 195 -4.45 0.60 -1.64
C MET A 195 -3.86 0.52 -3.06
N ASN A 196 -4.57 -0.17 -3.94
CA ASN A 196 -4.19 -0.34 -5.35
C ASN A 196 -5.46 -0.36 -6.23
N ILE A 197 -5.36 0.23 -7.41
CA ILE A 197 -6.40 0.14 -8.45
C ILE A 197 -5.73 -0.41 -9.71
N ALA A 198 -5.72 -1.72 -9.85
CA ALA A 198 -5.21 -2.38 -11.04
C ALA A 198 -6.15 -2.18 -12.24
N ARG A 199 -5.57 -2.08 -13.43
CA ARG A 199 -6.33 -2.01 -14.69
C ARG A 199 -5.72 -2.94 -15.71
N GLU A 200 -6.61 -3.61 -16.44
CA GLU A 200 -6.27 -4.42 -17.58
C GLU A 200 -7.16 -4.02 -18.75
N ALA A 201 -6.57 -3.73 -19.89
CA ALA A 201 -7.28 -3.21 -21.07
C ALA A 201 -8.17 -1.98 -20.76
N GLY A 202 -7.72 -1.10 -19.86
CA GLY A 202 -8.44 0.11 -19.45
C GLY A 202 -9.53 -0.10 -18.39
N ARG A 203 -9.96 -1.34 -18.11
CA ARG A 203 -10.97 -1.66 -17.10
C ARG A 203 -10.32 -1.93 -15.75
N ARG A 204 -10.97 -1.52 -14.66
CA ARG A 204 -10.53 -1.86 -13.31
C ARG A 204 -10.65 -3.36 -13.10
N THR A 205 -9.63 -3.95 -12.48
CA THR A 205 -9.56 -5.40 -12.30
C THR A 205 -9.06 -5.71 -10.88
N MET A 206 -9.70 -6.68 -10.26
CA MET A 206 -9.19 -7.34 -9.04
C MET A 206 -8.94 -8.80 -9.36
N ALA A 207 -7.93 -9.39 -8.76
CA ALA A 207 -7.57 -10.76 -9.03
C ALA A 207 -7.57 -11.60 -7.75
N ILE A 208 -7.91 -12.87 -7.91
CA ILE A 208 -7.86 -13.88 -6.84
C ILE A 208 -6.81 -14.90 -7.26
N GLY A 209 -5.75 -15.02 -6.45
CA GLY A 209 -4.78 -16.10 -6.55
C GLY A 209 -5.26 -17.32 -5.79
N ILE A 210 -5.26 -18.48 -6.43
CA ILE A 210 -5.73 -19.73 -5.88
C ILE A 210 -4.60 -20.73 -5.84
N PHE A 211 -4.43 -21.35 -4.69
CA PHE A 211 -3.44 -22.39 -4.43
C PHE A 211 -4.16 -23.71 -4.18
N ILE A 212 -3.79 -24.71 -4.96
CA ILE A 212 -4.31 -26.07 -4.83
C ILE A 212 -3.33 -26.95 -4.09
N ARG A 213 -3.86 -27.88 -3.28
CA ARG A 213 -3.06 -28.91 -2.66
C ARG A 213 -2.65 -29.90 -3.75
N SER A 214 -1.35 -30.08 -3.99
CA SER A 214 -0.89 -31.22 -4.79
C SER A 214 -1.16 -32.49 -3.99
N GLU A 215 -2.06 -33.33 -4.47
CA GLU A 215 -2.12 -34.72 -4.01
C GLU A 215 -0.87 -35.43 -4.54
N GLU A 216 0.05 -35.86 -3.65
CA GLU A 216 1.04 -36.86 -3.93
C GLU A 216 0.42 -38.25 -3.78
#